data_ab74669e232025416d4b852fd22cdf36
#
_entry.id   ab74669e232025416d4b852fd22cdf36
#
_cell.length_a   1.000
_cell.length_b   1.000
_cell.length_c   1.000
_cell.angle_alpha   90.00
_cell.angle_beta   90.00
_cell.angle_gamma   90.00
#
_symmetry.space_group_name_H-M   'P 1'
#
loop_
_entity.id
_entity.type
_entity.pdbx_description
1 polymer ?
#
loop_
_entity_poly.entity_id
_entity_poly.type
_entity_poly.pdbx_seq_one_letter_code
_entity_poly.pdbx_strand_id
1 'polypeptide(L)'
;MKFTKMQGLGNDYVYVNGFEERIENPSEMAVKVSNRNFGVGSDGLILINPSEKADFEMEMYNADGSRGEMCGNGIRCVAKYVYDYGLTDKTHISVETLGGIKYLDLTVEDGKVVLVRVDMGSPILTPAQIPVIADEAEAVAVPILVDETEYQMTCVSMGNPPVSYTHLRAHETE
;
A
#
# COMPACT_ATOMS: atom_id res chain seq x y z
N MET A 1 -13.90 -8.06 -17.91
CA MET A 1 -12.87 -7.98 -16.86
C MET A 1 -13.39 -8.71 -15.63
N LYS A 2 -12.69 -9.75 -15.21
CA LYS A 2 -12.89 -10.41 -13.92
C LYS A 2 -12.11 -9.63 -12.86
N PHE A 3 -12.65 -9.46 -11.68
CA PHE A 3 -11.98 -8.78 -10.58
C PHE A 3 -12.43 -9.33 -9.23
N THR A 4 -11.63 -9.05 -8.22
CA THR A 4 -11.98 -9.28 -6.81
C THR A 4 -11.88 -7.94 -6.08
N LYS A 5 -12.87 -7.60 -5.27
CA LYS A 5 -12.79 -6.44 -4.39
C LYS A 5 -12.32 -6.89 -3.02
N MET A 6 -11.23 -6.28 -2.54
CA MET A 6 -10.67 -6.58 -1.21
C MET A 6 -10.36 -5.27 -0.49
N GLN A 7 -10.19 -5.35 0.83
CA GLN A 7 -9.86 -4.21 1.67
C GLN A 7 -8.85 -4.60 2.75
N GLY A 8 -7.99 -3.67 3.13
CA GLY A 8 -7.14 -3.74 4.30
C GLY A 8 -7.32 -2.49 5.15
N LEU A 9 -7.84 -2.62 6.37
CA LEU A 9 -8.12 -1.51 7.29
C LEU A 9 -9.01 -0.40 6.67
N GLY A 10 -10.03 -0.80 5.89
CA GLY A 10 -10.95 0.13 5.24
C GLY A 10 -10.46 0.71 3.90
N ASN A 11 -9.18 0.56 3.58
CA ASN A 11 -8.63 0.96 2.28
C ASN A 11 -8.91 -0.12 1.23
N ASP A 12 -9.86 0.14 0.34
CA ASP A 12 -10.43 -0.85 -0.58
C ASP A 12 -9.97 -0.65 -2.02
N TYR A 13 -9.58 -1.75 -2.67
CA TYR A 13 -9.17 -1.76 -4.07
C TYR A 13 -9.91 -2.83 -4.87
N VAL A 14 -10.00 -2.59 -6.18
CA VAL A 14 -10.35 -3.60 -7.18
C VAL A 14 -9.06 -4.30 -7.61
N TYR A 15 -9.00 -5.62 -7.45
CA TYR A 15 -7.84 -6.45 -7.82
C TYR A 15 -8.14 -7.22 -9.10
N VAL A 16 -7.20 -7.18 -10.04
CA VAL A 16 -7.29 -7.89 -11.32
C VAL A 16 -6.09 -8.82 -11.47
N ASN A 17 -6.36 -10.06 -11.82
CA ASN A 17 -5.34 -11.05 -12.14
C ASN A 17 -4.77 -10.80 -13.52
N GLY A 18 -3.60 -10.19 -13.60
CA GLY A 18 -2.88 -9.88 -14.84
C GLY A 18 -2.32 -11.11 -15.58
N PHE A 19 -2.37 -12.30 -14.95
CA PHE A 19 -2.06 -13.56 -15.64
C PHE A 19 -3.21 -14.02 -16.57
N GLU A 20 -4.44 -13.56 -16.31
CA GLU A 20 -5.65 -13.93 -17.06
C GLU A 20 -6.25 -12.77 -17.84
N GLU A 21 -6.13 -11.55 -17.30
CA GLU A 21 -6.78 -10.36 -17.84
C GLU A 21 -5.74 -9.31 -18.25
N ARG A 22 -5.87 -8.77 -19.44
CA ARG A 22 -5.03 -7.66 -19.90
C ARG A 22 -5.85 -6.38 -19.92
N ILE A 23 -5.36 -5.37 -19.20
CA ILE A 23 -5.95 -4.03 -19.16
C ILE A 23 -5.10 -3.10 -20.03
N GLU A 24 -5.63 -2.60 -21.13
CA GLU A 24 -4.87 -1.75 -22.08
C GLU A 24 -4.57 -0.36 -21.50
N ASN A 25 -5.50 0.22 -20.73
CA ASN A 25 -5.32 1.52 -20.10
C ASN A 25 -5.70 1.45 -18.61
N PRO A 26 -4.79 0.99 -17.74
CA PRO A 26 -5.09 0.81 -16.32
C PRO A 26 -5.44 2.10 -15.59
N SER A 27 -4.82 3.23 -15.95
CA SER A 27 -5.10 4.55 -15.38
C SER A 27 -6.57 4.96 -15.59
N GLU A 28 -7.04 4.89 -16.83
CA GLU A 28 -8.43 5.22 -17.16
C GLU A 28 -9.42 4.21 -16.55
N MET A 29 -9.03 2.93 -16.52
CA MET A 29 -9.83 1.88 -15.89
C MET A 29 -9.97 2.12 -14.40
N ALA A 30 -8.90 2.53 -13.71
CA ALA A 30 -8.93 2.87 -12.29
C ALA A 30 -9.97 3.97 -11.99
N VAL A 31 -9.99 5.06 -12.76
CA VAL A 31 -10.99 6.12 -12.62
C VAL A 31 -12.41 5.58 -12.76
N LYS A 32 -12.65 4.72 -13.76
CA LYS A 32 -13.98 4.16 -14.03
C LYS A 32 -14.44 3.22 -12.92
N VAL A 33 -13.59 2.25 -12.53
CA VAL A 33 -14.00 1.25 -11.54
C VAL A 33 -14.08 1.81 -10.12
N SER A 34 -13.27 2.83 -9.82
CA SER A 34 -13.23 3.44 -8.48
C SER A 34 -14.42 4.34 -8.19
N ASN A 35 -15.12 4.81 -9.22
CA ASN A 35 -16.31 5.64 -9.01
C ASN A 35 -17.35 4.89 -8.17
N ARG A 36 -17.67 5.46 -6.97
CA ARG A 36 -18.54 4.79 -6.00
C ARG A 36 -20.03 4.82 -6.40
N ASN A 37 -20.41 5.67 -7.35
CA ASN A 37 -21.79 5.80 -7.81
C ASN A 37 -22.05 5.05 -9.13
N PHE A 38 -21.07 5.03 -10.04
CA PHE A 38 -21.22 4.51 -11.39
C PHE A 38 -20.27 3.36 -11.72
N GLY A 39 -19.33 3.04 -10.85
CA GLY A 39 -18.40 1.93 -10.97
C GLY A 39 -18.60 0.87 -9.89
N VAL A 40 -17.53 0.14 -9.58
CA VAL A 40 -17.49 -0.80 -8.45
C VAL A 40 -17.39 -0.04 -7.12
N GLY A 41 -16.75 1.12 -7.15
CA GLY A 41 -16.44 1.93 -5.97
C GLY A 41 -15.24 1.38 -5.21
N SER A 42 -14.14 2.12 -5.18
CA SER A 42 -12.90 1.72 -4.48
C SER A 42 -11.96 2.93 -4.34
N ASP A 43 -10.88 2.77 -3.61
CA ASP A 43 -9.79 3.74 -3.53
C ASP A 43 -8.84 3.64 -4.73
N GLY A 44 -8.99 2.59 -5.55
CA GLY A 44 -8.20 2.42 -6.76
C GLY A 44 -8.27 1.02 -7.35
N LEU A 45 -7.33 0.76 -8.28
CA LEU A 45 -7.16 -0.49 -9.00
C LEU A 45 -5.77 -1.05 -8.74
N ILE A 46 -5.67 -2.35 -8.50
CA ILE A 46 -4.41 -3.09 -8.38
C ILE A 46 -4.41 -4.22 -9.41
N LEU A 47 -3.36 -4.26 -10.24
CA LEU A 47 -3.08 -5.37 -11.12
C LEU A 47 -2.03 -6.26 -10.47
N ILE A 48 -2.26 -7.56 -10.47
CA ILE A 48 -1.31 -8.58 -9.99
C ILE A 48 -0.71 -9.21 -11.24
N ASN A 49 0.50 -8.79 -11.59
CA ASN A 49 1.18 -9.16 -12.82
C ASN A 49 2.29 -10.19 -12.58
N PRO A 50 2.72 -10.94 -13.63
CA PRO A 50 3.99 -11.66 -13.58
C PRO A 50 5.15 -10.66 -13.46
N SER A 51 6.22 -11.05 -12.74
CA SER A 51 7.46 -10.28 -12.61
C SER A 51 8.66 -11.10 -13.08
N GLU A 52 9.66 -10.43 -13.64
CA GLU A 52 10.97 -11.04 -13.96
C GLU A 52 11.95 -10.95 -12.78
N LYS A 53 11.65 -10.14 -11.76
CA LYS A 53 12.55 -9.83 -10.62
C LYS A 53 12.03 -10.36 -9.28
N ALA A 54 10.75 -10.70 -9.20
CA ALA A 54 10.09 -11.14 -7.99
C ALA A 54 9.09 -12.27 -8.31
N ASP A 55 8.42 -12.82 -7.29
CA ASP A 55 7.37 -13.82 -7.53
C ASP A 55 6.17 -13.20 -8.25
N PHE A 56 5.84 -11.94 -7.94
CA PHE A 56 4.74 -11.18 -8.53
C PHE A 56 5.11 -9.70 -8.66
N GLU A 57 4.39 -8.97 -9.51
CA GLU A 57 4.39 -7.51 -9.56
C GLU A 57 3.03 -6.97 -9.10
N MET A 58 3.05 -5.97 -8.23
CA MET A 58 1.90 -5.16 -7.88
C MET A 58 1.96 -3.82 -8.61
N GLU A 59 1.09 -3.64 -9.59
CA GLU A 59 0.92 -2.38 -10.28
C GLU A 59 -0.37 -1.72 -9.78
N MET A 60 -0.26 -0.53 -9.18
CA MET A 60 -1.41 0.12 -8.55
C MET A 60 -1.70 1.50 -9.10
N TYR A 61 -2.99 1.82 -9.13
CA TYR A 61 -3.53 3.11 -9.55
C TYR A 61 -4.53 3.61 -8.52
N ASN A 62 -4.43 4.88 -8.16
CA ASN A 62 -5.39 5.55 -7.30
C ASN A 62 -6.72 5.80 -8.02
N ALA A 63 -7.77 6.21 -7.29
CA ALA A 63 -9.08 6.49 -7.86
C ALA A 63 -9.09 7.64 -8.89
N ASP A 64 -8.07 8.51 -8.88
CA ASP A 64 -7.87 9.58 -9.86
C ASP A 64 -7.10 9.13 -11.11
N GLY A 65 -6.68 7.86 -11.17
CA GLY A 65 -5.89 7.29 -12.24
C GLY A 65 -4.38 7.51 -12.11
N SER A 66 -3.91 8.21 -11.10
CA SER A 66 -2.47 8.35 -10.83
C SER A 66 -1.86 7.01 -10.42
N ARG A 67 -0.63 6.74 -10.89
CA ARG A 67 0.10 5.53 -10.51
C ARG A 67 0.69 5.69 -9.11
N GLY A 68 0.39 4.76 -8.21
CA GLY A 68 0.96 4.73 -6.87
C GLY A 68 2.25 3.92 -6.83
N GLU A 69 3.18 4.30 -5.95
CA GLU A 69 4.46 3.60 -5.80
C GLU A 69 4.29 2.30 -5.03
N MET A 70 3.56 2.34 -3.92
CA MET A 70 3.33 1.21 -3.02
C MET A 70 2.17 1.52 -2.06
N CYS A 71 1.43 0.48 -1.69
CA CYS A 71 0.39 0.54 -0.65
C CYS A 71 0.52 -0.66 0.28
N GLY A 72 0.86 -0.40 1.55
CA GLY A 72 1.02 -1.46 2.57
C GLY A 72 -0.26 -2.27 2.80
N ASN A 73 -1.43 -1.62 2.76
CA ASN A 73 -2.72 -2.31 2.85
C ASN A 73 -2.98 -3.16 1.60
N GLY A 74 -2.72 -2.58 0.41
CA GLY A 74 -2.93 -3.23 -0.87
C GLY A 74 -2.05 -4.47 -1.06
N ILE A 75 -0.76 -4.39 -0.70
CA ILE A 75 0.17 -5.51 -0.90
C ILE A 75 -0.17 -6.72 -0.01
N ARG A 76 -0.73 -6.49 1.19
CA ARG A 76 -1.23 -7.62 2.02
C ARG A 76 -2.39 -8.35 1.36
N CYS A 77 -3.28 -7.60 0.71
CA CYS A 77 -4.36 -8.19 -0.08
C CYS A 77 -3.82 -8.94 -1.31
N VAL A 78 -2.77 -8.43 -1.99
CA VAL A 78 -2.08 -9.14 -3.08
C VAL A 78 -1.57 -10.48 -2.58
N ALA A 79 -0.84 -10.52 -1.46
CA ALA A 79 -0.31 -11.75 -0.88
C ALA A 79 -1.42 -12.77 -0.55
N LYS A 80 -2.51 -12.30 0.07
CA LYS A 80 -3.68 -13.16 0.33
C LYS A 80 -4.30 -13.64 -0.97
N TYR A 81 -4.44 -12.78 -1.97
CA TYR A 81 -5.02 -13.14 -3.27
C TYR A 81 -4.22 -14.26 -3.93
N VAL A 82 -2.91 -14.08 -4.12
CA VAL A 82 -2.09 -15.03 -4.87
C VAL A 82 -2.03 -16.42 -4.22
N TYR A 83 -2.08 -16.49 -2.90
CA TYR A 83 -2.13 -17.75 -2.18
C TYR A 83 -3.54 -18.37 -2.23
N ASP A 84 -4.57 -17.63 -1.83
CA ASP A 84 -5.93 -18.13 -1.68
C ASP A 84 -6.57 -18.55 -3.01
N TYR A 85 -6.13 -17.97 -4.13
CA TYR A 85 -6.56 -18.32 -5.48
C TYR A 85 -5.62 -19.30 -6.20
N GLY A 86 -4.59 -19.79 -5.52
CA GLY A 86 -3.72 -20.87 -6.01
C GLY A 86 -2.71 -20.44 -7.09
N LEU A 87 -2.34 -19.13 -7.14
CA LEU A 87 -1.26 -18.68 -8.00
C LEU A 87 0.11 -19.07 -7.43
N THR A 88 0.18 -19.35 -6.13
CA THR A 88 1.36 -19.86 -5.43
C THR A 88 0.95 -20.71 -4.22
N ASP A 89 1.85 -21.60 -3.80
CA ASP A 89 1.78 -22.34 -2.54
C ASP A 89 2.84 -21.88 -1.52
N LYS A 90 3.65 -20.87 -1.91
CA LYS A 90 4.69 -20.30 -1.04
C LYS A 90 4.08 -19.46 0.07
N THR A 91 4.61 -19.61 1.29
CA THR A 91 4.28 -18.78 2.45
C THR A 91 5.27 -17.64 2.67
N HIS A 92 6.32 -17.60 1.87
CA HIS A 92 7.28 -16.50 1.79
C HIS A 92 7.40 -16.08 0.33
N ILE A 93 6.97 -14.87 0.02
CA ILE A 93 6.92 -14.35 -1.35
C ILE A 93 7.59 -12.99 -1.45
N SER A 94 8.01 -12.66 -2.67
CA SER A 94 8.48 -11.34 -3.05
C SER A 94 7.52 -10.69 -4.03
N VAL A 95 7.31 -9.38 -3.87
CA VAL A 95 6.42 -8.60 -4.75
C VAL A 95 7.18 -7.35 -5.22
N GLU A 96 7.33 -7.25 -6.54
CA GLU A 96 7.85 -6.05 -7.19
C GLU A 96 6.80 -4.94 -7.12
N THR A 97 7.22 -3.75 -6.72
CA THR A 97 6.41 -2.53 -6.72
C THR A 97 7.21 -1.38 -7.32
N LEU A 98 6.59 -0.27 -7.66
CA LEU A 98 7.32 0.92 -8.10
C LEU A 98 8.25 1.47 -6.98
N GLY A 99 7.89 1.23 -5.70
CA GLY A 99 8.71 1.53 -4.51
C GLY A 99 9.72 0.42 -4.15
N GLY A 100 10.10 -0.46 -5.10
CA GLY A 100 11.05 -1.56 -4.92
C GLY A 100 10.40 -2.90 -4.57
N ILE A 101 11.24 -3.93 -4.41
CA ILE A 101 10.78 -5.27 -4.05
C ILE A 101 10.49 -5.33 -2.55
N LYS A 102 9.32 -5.88 -2.21
CA LYS A 102 8.91 -6.15 -0.83
C LYS A 102 8.83 -7.64 -0.57
N TYR A 103 9.23 -8.05 0.62
CA TYR A 103 9.19 -9.43 1.07
C TYR A 103 8.05 -9.61 2.07
N LEU A 104 7.29 -10.69 1.91
CA LEU A 104 6.08 -10.93 2.68
C LEU A 104 6.08 -12.35 3.24
N ASP A 105 5.75 -12.45 4.53
CA ASP A 105 5.51 -13.73 5.21
C ASP A 105 3.99 -13.92 5.40
N LEU A 106 3.48 -15.06 4.98
CA LEU A 106 2.08 -15.43 5.06
C LEU A 106 1.86 -16.47 6.15
N THR A 107 0.95 -16.19 7.06
CA THR A 107 0.43 -17.20 8.00
C THR A 107 -0.82 -17.81 7.40
N VAL A 108 -0.83 -19.14 7.29
CA VAL A 108 -1.92 -19.89 6.66
C VAL A 108 -2.59 -20.79 7.68
N GLU A 109 -3.91 -20.73 7.76
CA GLU A 109 -4.75 -21.63 8.54
C GLU A 109 -5.87 -22.16 7.64
N ASP A 110 -6.17 -23.45 7.73
CA ASP A 110 -7.21 -24.12 6.93
C ASP A 110 -7.11 -23.82 5.41
N GLY A 111 -5.87 -23.71 4.90
CA GLY A 111 -5.60 -23.44 3.49
C GLY A 111 -5.90 -22.01 3.04
N LYS A 112 -6.06 -21.07 3.97
CA LYS A 112 -6.30 -19.65 3.70
C LYS A 112 -5.31 -18.77 4.48
N VAL A 113 -4.91 -17.65 3.86
CA VAL A 113 -4.07 -16.65 4.53
C VAL A 113 -4.90 -15.90 5.56
N VAL A 114 -4.45 -15.93 6.81
CA VAL A 114 -5.07 -15.22 7.94
C VAL A 114 -4.28 -13.99 8.38
N LEU A 115 -2.96 -14.00 8.15
CA LEU A 115 -2.07 -12.88 8.48
C LEU A 115 -1.02 -12.72 7.39
N VAL A 116 -0.66 -11.46 7.09
CA VAL A 116 0.45 -11.11 6.20
C VAL A 116 1.36 -10.12 6.91
N ARG A 117 2.62 -10.49 7.08
CA ARG A 117 3.70 -9.61 7.52
C ARG A 117 4.45 -9.09 6.29
N VAL A 118 4.66 -7.78 6.22
CA VAL A 118 5.39 -7.13 5.13
C VAL A 118 6.67 -6.50 5.67
N ASP A 119 7.80 -6.79 5.02
CA ASP A 119 9.02 -6.05 5.28
C ASP A 119 8.96 -4.71 4.54
N MET A 120 8.73 -3.65 5.30
CA MET A 120 8.66 -2.27 4.80
C MET A 120 10.03 -1.60 4.72
N GLY A 121 11.08 -2.21 5.25
CA GLY A 121 12.40 -1.63 5.41
C GLY A 121 12.51 -0.77 6.67
N SER A 122 13.58 0.03 6.74
CA SER A 122 13.82 0.92 7.89
C SER A 122 13.08 2.25 7.75
N PRO A 123 12.55 2.79 8.85
CA PRO A 123 11.93 4.12 8.83
C PRO A 123 12.97 5.21 8.54
N ILE A 124 12.58 6.21 7.77
CA ILE A 124 13.39 7.40 7.50
C ILE A 124 12.87 8.54 8.37
N LEU A 125 13.73 9.08 9.24
CA LEU A 125 13.41 10.17 10.18
C LEU A 125 14.13 11.47 9.82
N THR A 126 15.10 11.42 8.89
CA THR A 126 15.91 12.57 8.48
C THR A 126 15.07 13.55 7.67
N PRO A 127 14.88 14.82 8.13
CA PRO A 127 14.02 15.81 7.46
C PRO A 127 14.34 16.03 5.98
N ALA A 128 15.63 16.08 5.63
CA ALA A 128 16.08 16.26 4.25
C ALA A 128 15.73 15.10 3.29
N GLN A 129 15.39 13.93 3.80
CA GLN A 129 15.00 12.74 3.02
C GLN A 129 13.48 12.54 2.99
N ILE A 130 12.74 13.32 3.75
CA ILE A 130 11.28 13.39 3.78
C ILE A 130 10.89 14.85 3.59
N PRO A 131 9.75 15.18 2.96
CA PRO A 131 9.40 16.58 2.66
C PRO A 131 8.96 17.34 3.92
N VAL A 132 9.87 17.47 4.90
CA VAL A 132 9.68 18.13 6.19
C VAL A 132 10.78 19.18 6.37
N ILE A 133 10.40 20.37 6.81
CA ILE A 133 11.34 21.43 7.19
C ILE A 133 11.52 21.36 8.70
N ALA A 134 12.70 20.96 9.15
CA ALA A 134 13.12 20.95 10.55
C ALA A 134 14.65 21.12 10.60
N ASP A 135 15.14 21.77 11.63
CA ASP A 135 16.58 22.03 11.82
C ASP A 135 17.30 20.86 12.53
N GLU A 136 16.54 19.94 13.13
CA GLU A 136 17.03 18.76 13.82
C GLU A 136 17.54 17.69 12.84
N ALA A 137 18.44 16.83 13.31
CA ALA A 137 18.98 15.70 12.53
C ALA A 137 17.88 14.66 12.20
N GLU A 138 16.91 14.52 13.08
CA GLU A 138 15.75 13.64 12.94
C GLU A 138 14.47 14.42 13.29
N ALA A 139 13.40 14.21 12.55
CA ALA A 139 12.11 14.84 12.78
C ALA A 139 11.32 14.13 13.90
N VAL A 140 11.92 14.04 15.09
CA VAL A 140 11.34 13.37 16.27
C VAL A 140 11.05 14.39 17.37
N ALA A 141 9.78 14.46 17.78
CA ALA A 141 9.30 15.40 18.81
C ALA A 141 9.64 16.88 18.51
N VAL A 142 9.64 17.26 17.25
CA VAL A 142 9.90 18.64 16.84
C VAL A 142 8.71 19.52 17.21
N PRO A 143 8.93 20.69 17.85
CA PRO A 143 7.83 21.58 18.21
C PRO A 143 7.18 22.19 16.96
N ILE A 144 5.85 22.21 16.95
CA ILE A 144 5.03 22.87 15.92
C ILE A 144 3.95 23.71 16.59
N LEU A 145 3.75 24.93 16.12
CA LEU A 145 2.71 25.82 16.59
C LEU A 145 1.48 25.77 15.68
N VAL A 146 0.34 25.40 16.25
CA VAL A 146 -0.95 25.36 15.55
C VAL A 146 -1.96 26.16 16.37
N ASP A 147 -2.53 27.21 15.80
CA ASP A 147 -3.51 28.10 16.47
C ASP A 147 -3.05 28.52 17.88
N GLU A 148 -1.81 29.04 17.98
CA GLU A 148 -1.16 29.48 19.23
C GLU A 148 -0.92 28.38 20.28
N THR A 149 -1.19 27.11 19.94
CA THR A 149 -0.90 25.95 20.81
C THR A 149 0.31 25.20 20.28
N GLU A 150 1.26 24.92 21.17
CA GLU A 150 2.45 24.14 20.84
C GLU A 150 2.14 22.64 20.90
N TYR A 151 2.51 21.91 19.85
CA TYR A 151 2.46 20.45 19.75
C TYR A 151 3.84 19.91 19.43
N GLN A 152 4.03 18.61 19.70
CA GLN A 152 5.22 17.89 19.25
C GLN A 152 4.88 17.03 18.05
N MET A 153 5.68 17.18 16.98
CA MET A 153 5.53 16.46 15.72
C MET A 153 6.66 15.45 15.54
N THR A 154 6.30 14.22 15.19
CA THR A 154 7.27 13.23 14.71
C THR A 154 6.89 12.86 13.28
N CYS A 155 7.84 12.97 12.36
CA CYS A 155 7.64 12.65 10.95
C CYS A 155 8.47 11.43 10.59
N VAL A 156 7.84 10.47 9.91
CA VAL A 156 8.47 9.23 9.46
C VAL A 156 8.03 8.89 8.05
N SER A 157 8.96 8.46 7.21
CA SER A 157 8.65 7.86 5.92
C SER A 157 9.03 6.39 5.92
N MET A 158 8.14 5.55 5.40
CA MET A 158 8.36 4.12 5.15
C MET A 158 8.46 3.83 3.64
N GLY A 159 8.92 4.83 2.85
CA GLY A 159 9.05 4.73 1.39
C GLY A 159 7.77 5.03 0.61
N ASN A 160 6.77 5.60 1.26
CA ASN A 160 5.58 6.25 0.69
C ASN A 160 5.51 7.68 1.23
N PRO A 161 4.61 8.55 0.74
CA PRO A 161 4.49 9.91 1.25
C PRO A 161 4.43 9.94 2.77
N PRO A 162 5.18 10.84 3.44
CA PRO A 162 5.32 10.83 4.88
C PRO A 162 3.97 11.02 5.56
N VAL A 163 3.78 10.27 6.63
CA VAL A 163 2.65 10.46 7.54
C VAL A 163 3.16 11.27 8.72
N SER A 164 2.60 12.45 8.94
CA SER A 164 2.90 13.28 10.11
C SER A 164 1.98 12.86 11.26
N TYR A 165 2.58 12.53 12.41
CA TYR A 165 1.83 12.30 13.63
C TYR A 165 2.00 13.50 14.52
N THR A 166 0.88 14.15 14.88
CA THR A 166 0.83 15.06 16.00
C THR A 166 0.44 14.28 17.26
N HIS A 167 0.69 14.86 18.44
CA HIS A 167 0.35 14.26 19.73
C HIS A 167 -1.17 14.11 19.99
N LEU A 168 -1.99 14.20 18.99
CA LEU A 168 -3.38 13.81 19.04
C LEU A 168 -3.42 12.29 19.07
N ARG A 169 -4.11 11.71 20.08
CA ARG A 169 -4.30 10.28 20.29
C ARG A 169 -4.41 9.58 18.93
N ALA A 170 -3.41 8.76 18.64
CA ALA A 170 -3.43 7.91 17.48
C ALA A 170 -4.72 7.08 17.55
N HIS A 171 -5.56 7.17 16.52
CA HIS A 171 -6.44 6.07 16.22
C HIS A 171 -5.52 4.96 15.75
N GLU A 172 -5.41 3.94 16.60
CA GLU A 172 -4.52 2.82 16.48
C GLU A 172 -4.71 2.19 15.10
N THR A 173 -3.66 2.24 14.30
CA THR A 173 -3.48 1.30 13.20
C THR A 173 -2.71 0.13 13.78
N GLU A 174 -3.44 -0.82 14.37
CA GLU A 174 -2.91 -2.16 14.63
C GLU A 174 -2.67 -2.91 13.32
#